data_dd26c0568f75e9c8a72beeaca129cd4a
#
_entry.id   dd26c0568f75e9c8a72beeaca129cd4a
#
_cell.length_a   1.000
_cell.length_b   1.000
_cell.length_c   1.000
_cell.angle_alpha   90.00
_cell.angle_beta   90.00
_cell.angle_gamma   90.00
#
_symmetry.space_group_name_H-M   'P 1'
#
loop_
_entity.id
_entity.type
_entity.pdbx_description
1 polymer ?
#
loop_
_entity_poly.entity_id
_entity_poly.type
_entity_poly.pdbx_seq_one_letter_code
_entity_poly.pdbx_strand_id
1 'polypeptide(L)'
;MVFEWDNKKNEYNKKKHDGIGFEFAVRVFLDEKRIEKYDYKHSTATEDRWNVIGMVDDVLFVVYTERDDKTRIISARKATQEESDEYYDNYDFR
;
A
#
# COMPACT_ATOMS: atom_id res chain seq x y z
N MET A 1 3.10 12.33 -9.11
CA MET A 1 2.13 11.28 -8.80
C MET A 1 0.96 11.88 -8.04
N VAL A 2 -0.25 11.63 -8.49
CA VAL A 2 -1.46 12.18 -7.86
C VAL A 2 -2.19 11.05 -7.16
N PHE A 3 -2.47 11.22 -5.87
CA PHE A 3 -3.19 10.23 -5.07
C PHE A 3 -4.65 10.60 -4.90
N GLU A 4 -5.50 9.60 -4.82
CA GLU A 4 -6.91 9.77 -4.49
C GLU A 4 -7.38 8.61 -3.64
N TRP A 5 -8.51 8.78 -2.97
CA TRP A 5 -9.19 7.72 -2.21
C TRP A 5 -10.60 8.14 -1.85
N ASP A 6 -11.36 7.14 -1.41
CA ASP A 6 -12.70 7.36 -0.88
C ASP A 6 -12.59 7.70 0.61
N ASN A 7 -13.14 8.84 1.03
CA ASN A 7 -13.03 9.30 2.42
C ASN A 7 -13.68 8.34 3.42
N LYS A 8 -14.76 7.68 3.04
CA LYS A 8 -15.42 6.71 3.93
C LYS A 8 -14.55 5.48 4.13
N LYS A 9 -13.90 5.03 3.07
CA LYS A 9 -12.95 3.91 3.17
C LYS A 9 -11.74 4.29 4.00
N ASN A 10 -11.27 5.51 3.89
CA ASN A 10 -10.16 6.00 4.71
C ASN A 10 -10.53 5.96 6.20
N GLU A 11 -11.69 6.46 6.57
CA GLU A 11 -12.15 6.44 7.96
C GLU A 11 -12.36 5.02 8.47
N TYR A 12 -12.92 4.13 7.63
CA TYR A 12 -13.07 2.72 7.97
C TYR A 12 -11.70 2.06 8.19
N ASN A 13 -10.76 2.36 7.31
CA ASN A 13 -9.40 1.81 7.39
C ASN A 13 -8.70 2.20 8.69
N LYS A 14 -8.85 3.45 9.11
CA LYS A 14 -8.30 3.92 10.40
C LYS A 14 -8.84 3.14 11.58
N LYS A 15 -10.15 2.87 11.58
CA LYS A 15 -10.78 2.11 12.66
C LYS A 15 -10.32 0.65 12.69
N LYS A 16 -10.15 0.06 11.51
CA LYS A 16 -9.79 -1.36 11.39
C LYS A 16 -8.29 -1.63 11.58
N HIS A 17 -7.45 -0.67 11.24
CA HIS A 17 -6.00 -0.86 11.13
C HIS A 17 -5.22 0.20 11.91
N ASP A 18 -5.33 0.20 13.22
CA ASP A 18 -4.46 0.95 14.14
C ASP A 18 -4.35 2.45 13.85
N GLY A 19 -5.41 3.06 13.35
CA GLY A 19 -5.42 4.49 13.05
C GLY A 19 -4.68 4.87 11.77
N ILE A 20 -4.28 3.91 10.97
CA ILE A 20 -3.54 4.17 9.73
C ILE A 20 -4.47 4.81 8.70
N GLY A 21 -4.22 6.07 8.38
CA GLY A 21 -4.94 6.79 7.33
C GLY A 21 -4.22 6.70 5.99
N PHE A 22 -4.98 6.91 4.93
CA PHE A 22 -4.41 6.84 3.58
C PHE A 22 -3.43 8.00 3.32
N GLU A 23 -3.67 9.17 3.91
CA GLU A 23 -2.77 10.31 3.83
C GLU A 23 -1.39 10.01 4.43
N PHE A 24 -1.33 9.13 5.42
CA PHE A 24 -0.08 8.64 5.99
C PHE A 24 0.51 7.53 5.12
N ALA A 25 -0.33 6.60 4.70
CA ALA A 25 0.09 5.40 3.97
C ALA A 25 0.72 5.71 2.60
N VAL A 26 0.28 6.78 1.92
CA VAL A 26 0.86 7.15 0.62
C VAL A 26 2.36 7.45 0.70
N ARG A 27 2.87 7.69 1.88
CA ARG A 27 4.31 7.96 2.08
C ARG A 27 5.18 6.74 1.78
N VAL A 28 4.60 5.54 1.66
CA VAL A 28 5.35 4.34 1.24
C VAL A 28 5.99 4.54 -0.14
N PHE A 29 5.36 5.37 -0.98
CA PHE A 29 5.89 5.62 -2.33
C PHE A 29 7.16 6.49 -2.32
N LEU A 30 7.51 7.08 -1.18
CA LEU A 30 8.77 7.81 -1.00
C LEU A 30 9.92 6.87 -0.61
N ASP A 31 9.63 5.65 -0.24
CA ASP A 31 10.62 4.67 0.16
C ASP A 31 11.24 4.03 -1.09
N GLU A 32 12.51 4.30 -1.34
CA GLU A 32 13.23 3.75 -2.49
C GLU A 32 13.41 2.24 -2.42
N LYS A 33 13.27 1.68 -1.23
CA LYS A 33 13.41 0.23 -0.98
C LYS A 33 12.08 -0.50 -1.03
N ARG A 34 10.99 0.20 -1.32
CA ARG A 34 9.66 -0.43 -1.38
C ARG A 34 9.61 -1.55 -2.41
N ILE A 35 8.74 -2.50 -2.15
CA ILE A 35 8.45 -3.61 -3.06
C ILE A 35 7.06 -3.38 -3.64
N GLU A 36 6.91 -3.44 -4.96
CA GLU A 36 5.61 -3.34 -5.60
C GLU A 36 5.32 -4.64 -6.35
N LYS A 37 4.12 -5.20 -6.13
CA LYS A 37 3.71 -6.46 -6.72
C LYS A 37 2.31 -6.36 -7.32
N TYR A 38 2.12 -6.97 -8.48
CA TYR A 38 0.79 -7.12 -9.05
C TYR A 38 -0.03 -8.11 -8.21
N ASP A 39 -1.25 -7.75 -7.86
CA ASP A 39 -2.14 -8.59 -7.05
C ASP A 39 -3.04 -9.41 -7.97
N TYR A 40 -2.57 -10.59 -8.37
CA TYR A 40 -3.33 -11.49 -9.25
C TYR A 40 -4.63 -11.95 -8.63
N LYS A 41 -4.66 -12.11 -7.31
CA LYS A 41 -5.83 -12.66 -6.62
C LYS A 41 -7.00 -11.69 -6.60
N HIS A 42 -6.73 -10.39 -6.47
CA HIS A 42 -7.76 -9.38 -6.29
C HIS A 42 -7.96 -8.50 -7.53
N SER A 43 -7.17 -8.69 -8.57
CA SER A 43 -7.38 -7.99 -9.84
C SER A 43 -8.53 -8.62 -10.62
N THR A 44 -9.21 -7.79 -11.41
CA THR A 44 -10.32 -8.23 -12.25
C THR A 44 -10.04 -7.86 -13.71
N ALA A 45 -10.95 -8.20 -14.61
CA ALA A 45 -10.81 -7.84 -16.03
C ALA A 45 -10.83 -6.32 -16.25
N THR A 46 -11.40 -5.56 -15.31
CA THR A 46 -11.56 -4.11 -15.44
C THR A 46 -10.74 -3.29 -14.44
N GLU A 47 -10.09 -3.96 -13.47
CA GLU A 47 -9.30 -3.24 -12.44
C GLU A 47 -8.07 -4.05 -12.09
N ASP A 48 -6.90 -3.43 -12.32
CA ASP A 48 -5.63 -3.98 -11.88
C ASP A 48 -5.32 -3.47 -10.48
N ARG A 49 -5.07 -4.40 -9.55
CA ARG A 49 -4.67 -4.07 -8.19
C ARG A 49 -3.21 -4.39 -7.97
N TRP A 50 -2.57 -3.55 -7.20
CA TRP A 50 -1.16 -3.65 -6.86
C TRP A 50 -0.99 -3.58 -5.36
N ASN A 51 0.04 -4.26 -4.86
CA ASN A 51 0.43 -4.19 -3.45
C ASN A 51 1.78 -3.52 -3.36
N VAL A 52 1.95 -2.63 -2.40
CA VAL A 52 3.25 -2.04 -2.10
C VAL A 52 3.57 -2.26 -0.64
N ILE A 53 4.79 -2.73 -0.38
CA ILE A 53 5.33 -2.92 0.97
C ILE A 53 6.44 -1.89 1.13
N GLY A 54 6.30 -1.00 2.09
CA GLY A 54 7.28 0.07 2.29
C GLY A 54 7.31 0.56 3.72
N MET A 55 8.35 1.32 4.04
CA MET A 55 8.60 1.83 5.38
C MET A 55 8.06 3.24 5.55
N VAL A 56 7.16 3.42 6.52
CA VAL A 56 6.71 4.72 7.01
C VAL A 56 6.57 4.56 8.53
N ASP A 57 7.62 4.85 9.27
CA ASP A 57 7.78 4.58 10.70
C ASP A 57 7.69 3.08 11.04
N ASP A 58 6.94 2.33 10.28
CA ASP A 58 6.78 0.89 10.38
C ASP A 58 6.64 0.35 8.95
N VAL A 59 6.82 -0.95 8.76
CA VAL A 59 6.59 -1.55 7.44
C VAL A 59 5.09 -1.65 7.22
N LEU A 60 4.62 -1.04 6.15
CA LEU A 60 3.19 -1.02 5.79
C LEU A 60 2.95 -1.83 4.52
N PHE A 61 1.73 -2.37 4.44
CA PHE A 61 1.22 -3.05 3.26
C PHE A 61 0.05 -2.24 2.72
N VAL A 62 0.20 -1.70 1.51
CA VAL A 62 -0.79 -0.79 0.91
C VAL A 62 -1.27 -1.37 -0.41
N VAL A 63 -2.59 -1.36 -0.61
CA VAL A 63 -3.22 -1.81 -1.86
C VAL A 63 -3.70 -0.60 -2.63
N TYR A 64 -3.40 -0.56 -3.91
CA TYR A 64 -3.80 0.55 -4.77
C TYR A 64 -4.13 0.07 -6.17
N THR A 65 -4.82 0.92 -6.92
CA THR A 65 -5.06 0.74 -8.36
C THR A 65 -4.76 2.06 -9.07
N GLU A 66 -4.55 2.00 -10.37
CA GLU A 66 -4.39 3.20 -11.19
C GLU A 66 -5.73 3.50 -11.87
N ARG A 67 -6.15 4.76 -11.80
CA ARG A 67 -7.41 5.20 -12.41
C ARG A 67 -7.26 6.64 -12.90
N ASP A 68 -7.46 6.87 -14.19
CA ASP A 68 -7.39 8.20 -14.80
C ASP A 68 -6.08 8.92 -14.47
N ASP A 69 -4.96 8.22 -14.59
CA ASP A 69 -3.61 8.72 -14.27
C ASP A 69 -3.40 9.08 -12.79
N LYS A 70 -4.31 8.62 -11.91
CA LYS A 70 -4.19 8.81 -10.47
C LYS A 70 -3.95 7.48 -9.79
N THR A 71 -3.21 7.51 -8.69
CA THR A 71 -3.01 6.35 -7.84
C THR A 71 -4.09 6.34 -6.77
N ARG A 72 -5.02 5.38 -6.87
CA ARG A 72 -6.14 5.28 -5.95
C ARG A 72 -5.83 4.28 -4.85
N ILE A 73 -5.77 4.77 -3.61
CA ILE A 73 -5.51 3.92 -2.45
C ILE A 73 -6.79 3.18 -2.07
N ILE A 74 -6.67 1.88 -1.87
CA ILE A 74 -7.80 1.00 -1.54
C ILE A 74 -7.76 0.56 -0.08
N SER A 75 -6.59 0.20 0.43
CA SER A 75 -6.43 -0.17 1.84
C SER A 75 -4.98 -0.02 2.26
N ALA A 76 -4.78 0.07 3.58
CA ALA A 76 -3.45 0.19 4.16
C ALA A 76 -3.46 -0.43 5.55
N ARG A 77 -2.42 -1.20 5.87
CA ARG A 77 -2.27 -1.83 7.18
C ARG A 77 -0.81 -2.05 7.48
N LYS A 78 -0.51 -2.40 8.72
CA LYS A 78 0.84 -2.85 9.06
C LYS A 78 1.13 -4.16 8.33
N ALA A 79 2.36 -4.34 7.93
CA ALA A 79 2.81 -5.58 7.30
C ALA A 79 2.74 -6.74 8.29
N THR A 80 2.47 -7.94 7.78
CA THR A 80 2.63 -9.16 8.56
C THR A 80 4.11 -9.42 8.75
N GLN A 81 4.47 -10.37 9.63
CA GLN A 81 5.87 -10.74 9.83
C GLN A 81 6.49 -11.24 8.51
N GLU A 82 5.76 -12.05 7.77
CA GLU A 82 6.22 -12.56 6.48
C GLU A 82 6.50 -11.43 5.48
N GLU A 83 5.60 -10.45 5.42
CA GLU A 83 5.76 -9.29 4.54
C GLU A 83 6.94 -8.41 4.97
N SER A 84 7.12 -8.23 6.28
CA SER A 84 8.27 -7.48 6.82
C SER A 84 9.57 -8.19 6.48
N ASP A 85 9.60 -9.51 6.62
CA ASP A 85 10.79 -10.31 6.29
C ASP A 85 11.14 -10.16 4.81
N GLU A 86 10.14 -10.19 3.94
CA GLU A 86 10.34 -9.97 2.51
C GLU A 86 10.90 -8.59 2.23
N TYR A 87 10.38 -7.57 2.90
CA TYR A 87 10.86 -6.20 2.75
C TYR A 87 12.34 -6.08 3.13
N TYR A 88 12.72 -6.62 4.29
CA TYR A 88 14.10 -6.53 4.76
C TYR A 88 15.06 -7.38 3.94
N ASP A 89 14.64 -8.55 3.49
CA ASP A 89 15.44 -9.38 2.60
C ASP A 89 15.72 -8.65 1.29
N ASN A 90 14.71 -8.00 0.73
CA ASN A 90 14.85 -7.22 -0.49
C ASN A 90 15.71 -5.97 -0.25
N TYR A 91 15.57 -5.35 0.92
CA TYR A 91 16.34 -4.16 1.31
C TYR A 91 17.83 -4.42 1.28
N ASP A 92 18.25 -5.57 1.82
CA ASP A 92 19.67 -5.90 1.95
C ASP A 92 20.37 -6.14 0.60
N PHE A 93 19.62 -6.36 -0.45
CA PHE A 93 20.16 -6.64 -1.79
C PHE A 93 20.08 -5.44 -2.74
N ARG A 94 19.70 -4.27 -2.27
CA ARG A 94 19.51 -3.11 -3.14
C ARG A 94 20.57 -2.05 -2.98
#